data_f4979f179cc94c18814438f0bf58ebcb
#
_entry.id   f4979f179cc94c18814438f0bf58ebcb
#
_cell.length_a   1.000
_cell.length_b   1.000
_cell.length_c   1.000
_cell.angle_alpha   90.00
_cell.angle_beta   90.00
_cell.angle_gamma   90.00
#
_symmetry.space_group_name_H-M   'P 1'
#
loop_
_entity.id
_entity.type
_entity.pdbx_description
1 polymer ?
#
loop_
_entity_poly.entity_id
_entity_poly.type
_entity_poly.pdbx_seq_one_letter_code
_entity_poly.pdbx_strand_id
1 'polypeptide(L)'
;MGLIKDANGANVSVAAINGYTKENVIKAKRYLREIGNDRRNFPIEKLVDMYNDIKGTKEKAVGCKPCQATKFYNGIQNYAYFGELTLVNNNKCSKDDLNIDLIDLAANSGFTSVQDYKTEAETVKEEIEETKKESIKERMAKVRAAKAAKKEKKDEEV
;
A
#
# COMPACT_ATOMS: atom_id res chain seq x y z
N MET A 1 25.43 -10.02 -15.86
CA MET A 1 23.95 -10.14 -15.79
C MET A 1 23.59 -10.56 -14.38
N GLY A 2 22.83 -9.75 -13.66
CA GLY A 2 22.43 -10.05 -12.29
C GLY A 2 21.32 -11.09 -12.26
N LEU A 3 21.44 -12.08 -11.38
CA LEU A 3 20.36 -13.02 -11.05
C LEU A 3 19.58 -12.42 -9.87
N ILE A 4 18.26 -12.32 -10.03
CA ILE A 4 17.35 -11.91 -8.95
C ILE A 4 16.65 -13.17 -8.44
N LYS A 5 16.49 -13.29 -7.12
CA LYS A 5 15.73 -14.38 -6.51
C LYS A 5 14.24 -14.08 -6.57
N ASP A 6 13.43 -15.06 -6.92
CA ASP A 6 11.96 -14.96 -6.86
C ASP A 6 11.45 -15.02 -5.40
N ALA A 7 10.14 -14.86 -5.22
CA ALA A 7 9.50 -14.93 -3.90
C ALA A 7 9.70 -16.30 -3.19
N ASN A 8 10.12 -17.33 -3.93
CA ASN A 8 10.42 -18.67 -3.42
C ASN A 8 11.94 -18.95 -3.31
N GLY A 9 12.79 -17.94 -3.56
CA GLY A 9 14.25 -18.04 -3.50
C GLY A 9 14.94 -18.63 -4.74
N ALA A 10 14.20 -18.92 -5.82
CA ALA A 10 14.77 -19.42 -7.07
C ALA A 10 15.38 -18.28 -7.91
N ASN A 11 16.49 -18.57 -8.61
CA ASN A 11 17.15 -17.59 -9.45
C ASN A 11 16.39 -17.35 -10.76
N VAL A 12 16.06 -16.09 -11.06
CA VAL A 12 15.38 -15.68 -12.29
C VAL A 12 16.27 -14.72 -13.08
N SER A 13 16.36 -14.87 -14.40
CA SER A 13 17.14 -13.98 -15.24
C SER A 13 16.46 -12.61 -15.40
N VAL A 14 17.26 -11.54 -15.38
CA VAL A 14 16.81 -10.14 -15.53
C VAL A 14 16.08 -9.90 -16.87
N ALA A 15 16.30 -10.75 -17.88
CA ALA A 15 15.62 -10.67 -19.17
C ALA A 15 14.09 -10.92 -19.08
N ALA A 16 13.59 -11.54 -18.01
CA ALA A 16 12.16 -11.73 -17.76
C ALA A 16 11.44 -10.46 -17.23
N ILE A 17 12.18 -9.36 -17.04
CA ILE A 17 11.71 -8.17 -16.31
C ILE A 17 11.12 -7.10 -17.24
N ASN A 18 11.21 -7.26 -18.56
CA ASN A 18 10.68 -6.27 -19.51
C ASN A 18 9.18 -6.50 -19.74
N GLY A 19 8.36 -5.51 -19.34
CA GLY A 19 6.92 -5.49 -19.62
C GLY A 19 6.00 -5.28 -18.42
N TYR A 20 6.54 -4.95 -17.23
CA TYR A 20 5.70 -4.62 -16.07
C TYR A 20 5.10 -3.23 -16.21
N THR A 21 3.79 -3.12 -16.05
CA THR A 21 3.07 -1.86 -15.93
C THR A 21 2.50 -1.71 -14.53
N LYS A 22 2.32 -0.46 -14.06
CA LYS A 22 1.73 -0.15 -12.75
C LYS A 22 0.37 -0.83 -12.61
N GLU A 23 -0.47 -0.71 -13.63
CA GLU A 23 -1.82 -1.26 -13.66
C GLU A 23 -1.83 -2.79 -13.51
N ASN A 24 -0.97 -3.49 -14.26
CA ASN A 24 -0.92 -4.95 -14.21
C ASN A 24 -0.31 -5.47 -12.90
N VAL A 25 0.62 -4.72 -12.27
CA VAL A 25 1.13 -5.07 -10.93
C VAL A 25 0.03 -4.90 -9.87
N ILE A 26 -0.75 -3.82 -9.94
CA ILE A 26 -1.90 -3.60 -9.05
C ILE A 26 -2.95 -4.69 -9.25
N LYS A 27 -3.29 -5.04 -10.51
CA LYS A 27 -4.19 -6.16 -10.82
C LYS A 27 -3.69 -7.48 -10.23
N ALA A 28 -2.40 -7.81 -10.41
CA ALA A 28 -1.82 -9.04 -9.88
C ALA A 28 -1.94 -9.10 -8.35
N LYS A 29 -1.70 -7.98 -7.65
CA LYS A 29 -1.89 -7.89 -6.20
C LYS A 29 -3.36 -8.07 -5.79
N ARG A 30 -4.31 -7.49 -6.53
CA ARG A 30 -5.75 -7.66 -6.28
C ARG A 30 -6.17 -9.11 -6.49
N TYR A 31 -5.68 -9.77 -7.53
CA TYR A 31 -5.93 -11.20 -7.78
C TYR A 31 -5.38 -12.08 -6.65
N LEU A 32 -4.18 -11.80 -6.15
CA LEU A 32 -3.64 -12.52 -4.99
C LEU A 32 -4.49 -12.33 -3.74
N ARG A 33 -5.06 -11.15 -3.53
CA ARG A 33 -6.02 -10.88 -2.43
C ARG A 33 -7.31 -11.68 -2.61
N GLU A 34 -7.85 -11.75 -3.83
CA GLU A 34 -9.06 -12.53 -4.16
C GLU A 34 -8.83 -14.03 -3.97
N ILE A 35 -7.69 -14.55 -4.44
CA ILE A 35 -7.33 -15.96 -4.26
C ILE A 35 -7.14 -16.30 -2.77
N GLY A 36 -6.59 -15.37 -2.00
CA GLY A 36 -6.32 -15.54 -0.57
C GLY A 36 -5.40 -16.72 -0.27
N ASN A 37 -5.65 -17.36 0.88
CA ASN A 37 -4.84 -18.50 1.33
C ASN A 37 -5.29 -19.85 0.76
N ASP A 38 -6.47 -19.92 0.14
CA ASP A 38 -7.06 -21.18 -0.34
C ASP A 38 -6.83 -21.42 -1.84
N ARG A 39 -5.57 -21.25 -2.26
CA ARG A 39 -5.16 -21.44 -3.66
C ARG A 39 -5.48 -22.83 -4.25
N ARG A 40 -5.64 -23.87 -3.38
CA ARG A 40 -5.86 -25.25 -3.84
C ARG A 40 -7.30 -25.48 -4.30
N ASN A 41 -8.25 -24.78 -3.69
CA ASN A 41 -9.67 -24.87 -4.02
C ASN A 41 -10.14 -23.75 -4.99
N PHE A 42 -9.23 -22.83 -5.33
CA PHE A 42 -9.56 -21.76 -6.27
C PHE A 42 -9.74 -22.34 -7.69
N PRO A 43 -10.78 -21.95 -8.44
CA PRO A 43 -11.06 -22.48 -9.77
C PRO A 43 -9.88 -22.25 -10.73
N ILE A 44 -9.40 -23.32 -11.36
CA ILE A 44 -8.21 -23.24 -12.24
C ILE A 44 -8.46 -22.36 -13.45
N GLU A 45 -9.66 -22.38 -13.99
CA GLU A 45 -10.06 -21.55 -15.12
C GLU A 45 -9.89 -20.07 -14.80
N LYS A 46 -10.33 -19.65 -13.60
CA LYS A 46 -10.13 -18.27 -13.12
C LYS A 46 -8.65 -17.93 -12.95
N LEU A 47 -7.82 -18.85 -12.41
CA LEU A 47 -6.37 -18.62 -12.29
C LEU A 47 -5.71 -18.41 -13.65
N VAL A 48 -6.13 -19.17 -14.65
CA VAL A 48 -5.64 -19.03 -16.03
C VAL A 48 -6.06 -17.68 -16.61
N ASP A 49 -7.32 -17.29 -16.43
CA ASP A 49 -7.84 -16.00 -16.91
C ASP A 49 -7.11 -14.82 -16.26
N MET A 50 -6.94 -14.85 -14.93
CA MET A 50 -6.18 -13.84 -14.19
C MET A 50 -4.72 -13.74 -14.66
N TYR A 51 -4.06 -14.88 -14.85
CA TYR A 51 -2.70 -14.92 -15.38
C TYR A 51 -2.60 -14.34 -16.78
N ASN A 52 -3.51 -14.73 -17.66
CA ASN A 52 -3.56 -14.24 -19.05
C ASN A 52 -3.83 -12.73 -19.10
N ASP A 53 -4.72 -12.22 -18.24
CA ASP A 53 -5.06 -10.80 -18.19
C ASP A 53 -3.84 -9.93 -17.81
N ILE A 54 -3.05 -10.35 -16.81
CA ILE A 54 -1.87 -9.57 -16.39
C ILE A 54 -0.68 -9.72 -17.35
N LYS A 55 -0.56 -10.87 -18.02
CA LYS A 55 0.55 -11.18 -18.94
C LYS A 55 0.25 -10.83 -20.39
N GLY A 56 -1.01 -10.62 -20.75
CA GLY A 56 -1.44 -10.45 -22.15
C GLY A 56 -1.26 -11.73 -22.97
N THR A 57 -1.34 -12.91 -22.35
CA THR A 57 -1.17 -14.23 -22.98
C THR A 57 -2.51 -14.91 -23.22
N LYS A 58 -2.50 -16.06 -23.87
CA LYS A 58 -3.67 -16.94 -24.09
C LYS A 58 -3.34 -18.37 -23.71
N GLU A 59 -2.66 -18.53 -22.57
CA GLU A 59 -2.34 -19.86 -22.06
C GLU A 59 -3.61 -20.61 -21.66
N LYS A 60 -3.52 -21.96 -21.69
CA LYS A 60 -4.58 -22.86 -21.26
C LYS A 60 -4.04 -23.82 -20.19
N ALA A 61 -4.89 -24.23 -19.27
CA ALA A 61 -4.53 -25.30 -18.35
C ALA A 61 -4.54 -26.65 -19.09
N VAL A 62 -3.37 -27.28 -19.22
CA VAL A 62 -3.19 -28.59 -19.84
C VAL A 62 -2.50 -29.53 -18.90
N GLY A 63 -3.11 -30.69 -18.63
CA GLY A 63 -2.54 -31.73 -17.80
C GLY A 63 -3.00 -31.73 -16.35
N CYS A 64 -2.09 -32.00 -15.41
CA CYS A 64 -2.38 -32.14 -13.98
C CYS A 64 -2.92 -30.86 -13.36
N LYS A 65 -4.19 -30.85 -12.89
CA LYS A 65 -4.85 -29.68 -12.30
C LYS A 65 -4.05 -29.03 -11.15
N PRO A 66 -3.59 -29.78 -10.12
CA PRO A 66 -2.81 -29.18 -9.03
C PRO A 66 -1.50 -28.54 -9.49
N CYS A 67 -0.82 -29.17 -10.49
CA CYS A 67 0.42 -28.64 -11.04
C CYS A 67 0.17 -27.34 -11.81
N GLN A 68 -0.90 -27.27 -12.58
CA GLN A 68 -1.28 -26.09 -13.33
C GLN A 68 -1.74 -24.97 -12.41
N ALA A 69 -2.54 -25.28 -11.37
CA ALA A 69 -2.94 -24.27 -10.37
C ALA A 69 -1.71 -23.64 -9.69
N THR A 70 -0.71 -24.46 -9.33
CA THR A 70 0.56 -23.96 -8.76
C THR A 70 1.33 -23.11 -9.77
N LYS A 71 1.41 -23.52 -11.03
CA LYS A 71 2.08 -22.76 -12.11
C LYS A 71 1.49 -21.36 -12.25
N PHE A 72 0.18 -21.29 -12.41
CA PHE A 72 -0.50 -20.00 -12.68
C PHE A 72 -0.50 -19.10 -11.43
N TYR A 73 -0.74 -19.66 -10.24
CA TYR A 73 -0.64 -18.91 -8.99
C TYR A 73 0.75 -18.31 -8.78
N ASN A 74 1.80 -19.14 -8.90
CA ASN A 74 3.18 -18.65 -8.79
C ASN A 74 3.51 -17.64 -9.88
N GLY A 75 2.95 -17.78 -11.07
CA GLY A 75 3.10 -16.81 -12.14
C GLY A 75 2.51 -15.44 -11.81
N ILE A 76 1.32 -15.39 -11.19
CA ILE A 76 0.69 -14.16 -10.70
C ILE A 76 1.51 -13.56 -9.56
N GLN A 77 1.93 -14.38 -8.58
CA GLN A 77 2.73 -13.97 -7.44
C GLN A 77 4.08 -13.36 -7.87
N ASN A 78 4.78 -14.04 -8.77
CA ASN A 78 6.05 -13.56 -9.32
C ASN A 78 5.87 -12.27 -10.10
N TYR A 79 4.77 -12.12 -10.86
CA TYR A 79 4.48 -10.90 -11.58
C TYR A 79 4.27 -9.72 -10.62
N ALA A 80 3.50 -9.90 -9.56
CA ALA A 80 3.29 -8.88 -8.55
C ALA A 80 4.62 -8.48 -7.87
N TYR A 81 5.41 -9.45 -7.43
CA TYR A 81 6.65 -9.23 -6.69
C TYR A 81 7.73 -8.55 -7.56
N PHE A 82 8.06 -9.15 -8.71
CA PHE A 82 9.10 -8.60 -9.59
C PHE A 82 8.66 -7.31 -10.27
N GLY A 83 7.38 -7.19 -10.57
CA GLY A 83 6.83 -5.96 -11.12
C GLY A 83 6.98 -4.80 -10.14
N GLU A 84 6.63 -4.98 -8.87
CA GLU A 84 6.85 -3.97 -7.83
C GLU A 84 8.32 -3.60 -7.72
N LEU A 85 9.20 -4.60 -7.56
CA LEU A 85 10.63 -4.38 -7.41
C LEU A 85 11.21 -3.61 -8.62
N THR A 86 10.79 -3.97 -9.82
CA THR A 86 11.29 -3.35 -11.06
C THR A 86 10.81 -1.91 -11.21
N LEU A 87 9.52 -1.66 -10.95
CA LEU A 87 8.95 -0.31 -11.09
C LEU A 87 9.52 0.65 -10.05
N VAL A 88 9.68 0.19 -8.81
CA VAL A 88 10.27 1.02 -7.73
C VAL A 88 11.75 1.27 -7.97
N ASN A 89 12.55 0.26 -8.32
CA ASN A 89 14.00 0.43 -8.53
C ASN A 89 14.31 1.29 -9.76
N ASN A 90 13.42 1.32 -10.75
CA ASN A 90 13.57 2.19 -11.93
C ASN A 90 12.91 3.57 -11.74
N ASN A 91 12.50 3.93 -10.53
CA ASN A 91 11.85 5.21 -10.19
C ASN A 91 10.59 5.50 -11.04
N LYS A 92 9.90 4.46 -11.53
CA LYS A 92 8.66 4.61 -12.31
C LYS A 92 7.44 4.86 -11.45
N CYS A 93 7.47 4.41 -10.19
CA CYS A 93 6.45 4.68 -9.17
C CYS A 93 7.02 4.43 -7.77
N SER A 94 6.34 4.95 -6.74
CA SER A 94 6.66 4.66 -5.35
C SER A 94 6.05 3.31 -4.91
N LYS A 95 6.49 2.78 -3.76
CA LYS A 95 5.84 1.60 -3.15
C LYS A 95 4.39 1.87 -2.78
N ASP A 96 4.10 3.09 -2.36
CA ASP A 96 2.75 3.50 -1.96
C ASP A 96 1.77 3.52 -3.13
N ASP A 97 2.27 3.89 -4.33
CA ASP A 97 1.50 3.83 -5.57
C ASP A 97 1.10 2.41 -5.99
N LEU A 98 1.76 1.41 -5.42
CA LEU A 98 1.50 -0.02 -5.64
C LEU A 98 0.86 -0.69 -4.43
N ASN A 99 0.56 0.07 -3.37
CA ASN A 99 -0.12 -0.42 -2.19
C ASN A 99 -1.64 -0.34 -2.38
N ILE A 100 -2.26 -1.51 -2.59
CA ILE A 100 -3.71 -1.57 -2.88
C ILE A 100 -4.58 -1.07 -1.73
N ASP A 101 -4.14 -1.20 -0.47
CA ASP A 101 -4.90 -0.66 0.67
C ASP A 101 -4.91 0.87 0.66
N LEU A 102 -3.78 1.50 0.35
CA LEU A 102 -3.68 2.95 0.22
C LEU A 102 -4.44 3.46 -1.02
N ILE A 103 -4.41 2.71 -2.13
CA ILE A 103 -5.16 3.06 -3.34
C ILE A 103 -6.66 3.03 -3.06
N ASP A 104 -7.14 1.97 -2.40
CA ASP A 104 -8.56 1.81 -2.08
C ASP A 104 -8.99 2.87 -1.05
N LEU A 105 -8.14 3.19 -0.06
CA LEU A 105 -8.40 4.23 0.93
C LEU A 105 -8.48 5.62 0.27
N ALA A 106 -7.54 5.97 -0.60
CA ALA A 106 -7.54 7.23 -1.34
C ALA A 106 -8.80 7.37 -2.20
N ALA A 107 -9.16 6.33 -2.95
CA ALA A 107 -10.36 6.32 -3.79
C ALA A 107 -11.65 6.49 -2.97
N ASN A 108 -11.77 5.80 -1.83
CA ASN A 108 -12.90 5.93 -0.93
C ASN A 108 -13.01 7.31 -0.28
N SER A 109 -11.88 8.01 -0.15
CA SER A 109 -11.80 9.39 0.35
C SER A 109 -11.97 10.46 -0.74
N GLY A 110 -12.24 10.04 -2.00
CA GLY A 110 -12.49 10.94 -3.13
C GLY A 110 -11.23 11.44 -3.83
N PHE A 111 -10.07 10.90 -3.53
CA PHE A 111 -8.80 11.27 -4.18
C PHE A 111 -8.50 10.38 -5.39
N THR A 112 -7.92 10.96 -6.41
CA THR A 112 -7.51 10.25 -7.64
C THR A 112 -6.12 9.63 -7.54
N SER A 113 -5.30 10.09 -6.58
CA SER A 113 -3.96 9.55 -6.35
C SER A 113 -3.67 9.35 -4.86
N VAL A 114 -2.79 8.40 -4.56
CA VAL A 114 -2.29 8.15 -3.20
C VAL A 114 -1.46 9.34 -2.69
N GLN A 115 -0.77 10.04 -3.60
CA GLN A 115 0.05 11.20 -3.26
C GLN A 115 -0.81 12.34 -2.72
N ASP A 116 -1.90 12.68 -3.44
CA ASP A 116 -2.82 13.75 -3.04
C ASP A 116 -3.47 13.44 -1.69
N TYR A 117 -3.91 12.18 -1.50
CA TYR A 117 -4.45 11.70 -0.23
C TYR A 117 -3.47 11.88 0.93
N LYS A 118 -2.18 11.53 0.74
CA LYS A 118 -1.15 11.68 1.77
C LYS A 118 -0.89 13.14 2.11
N THR A 119 -0.78 13.99 1.10
CA THR A 119 -0.55 15.42 1.30
C THR A 119 -1.67 16.05 2.13
N GLU A 120 -2.93 15.74 1.80
CA GLU A 120 -4.09 16.22 2.57
C GLU A 120 -4.09 15.66 4.00
N ALA A 121 -3.77 14.38 4.17
CA ALA A 121 -3.70 13.76 5.49
C ALA A 121 -2.58 14.32 6.38
N GLU A 122 -1.48 14.80 5.80
CA GLU A 122 -0.39 15.47 6.50
C GLU A 122 -0.80 16.88 6.92
N THR A 123 -1.42 17.67 6.03
CA THR A 123 -1.91 19.03 6.35
C THR A 123 -2.94 19.00 7.47
N VAL A 124 -3.90 18.07 7.42
CA VAL A 124 -4.91 17.92 8.49
C VAL A 124 -4.27 17.54 9.84
N LYS A 125 -3.21 16.73 9.84
CA LYS A 125 -2.48 16.40 11.08
C LYS A 125 -1.77 17.61 11.66
N GLU A 126 -1.13 18.42 10.83
CA GLU A 126 -0.45 19.65 11.26
C GLU A 126 -1.44 20.66 11.87
N GLU A 127 -2.59 20.87 11.24
CA GLU A 127 -3.66 21.73 11.76
C GLU A 127 -4.20 21.24 13.10
N ILE A 128 -4.40 19.93 13.27
CA ILE A 128 -4.83 19.33 14.54
C ILE A 128 -3.77 19.50 15.63
N GLU A 129 -2.48 19.39 15.31
CA GLU A 129 -1.41 19.60 16.27
C GLU A 129 -1.29 21.06 16.66
N GLU A 130 -1.45 22.01 15.75
CA GLU A 130 -1.44 23.45 16.05
C GLU A 130 -2.60 23.83 16.93
N THR A 131 -3.82 23.41 16.61
CA THR A 131 -5.00 23.67 17.44
C THR A 131 -4.88 23.09 18.85
N LYS A 132 -4.28 21.91 19.00
CA LYS A 132 -3.98 21.33 20.32
C LYS A 132 -2.96 22.16 21.09
N LYS A 133 -1.90 22.63 20.43
CA LYS A 133 -0.87 23.47 21.05
C LYS A 133 -1.45 24.84 21.50
N GLU A 134 -2.32 25.44 20.70
CA GLU A 134 -3.00 26.68 21.09
C GLU A 134 -3.95 26.50 22.26
N SER A 135 -4.76 25.44 22.25
CA SER A 135 -5.66 25.15 23.38
C SER A 135 -4.92 24.88 24.70
N ILE A 136 -3.75 24.26 24.63
CA ILE A 136 -2.88 24.04 25.81
C ILE A 136 -2.29 25.38 26.31
N LYS A 137 -1.83 26.25 25.39
CA LYS A 137 -1.32 27.58 25.75
C LYS A 137 -2.39 28.43 26.43
N GLU A 138 -3.61 28.44 25.90
CA GLU A 138 -4.73 29.16 26.53
C GLU A 138 -5.08 28.63 27.92
N ARG A 139 -5.13 27.30 28.10
CA ARG A 139 -5.36 26.68 29.41
C ARG A 139 -4.27 27.06 30.43
N MET A 140 -3.02 27.01 30.00
CA MET A 140 -1.89 27.40 30.85
C MET A 140 -1.92 28.90 31.20
N ALA A 141 -2.31 29.77 30.28
CA ALA A 141 -2.48 31.19 30.54
C ALA A 141 -3.59 31.46 31.58
N LYS A 142 -4.75 30.79 31.46
CA LYS A 142 -5.84 30.86 32.42
C LYS A 142 -5.43 30.36 33.81
N VAL A 143 -4.65 29.29 33.90
CA VAL A 143 -4.13 28.77 35.17
C VAL A 143 -3.13 29.75 35.83
N ARG A 144 -2.26 30.38 35.00
CA ARG A 144 -1.31 31.40 35.51
C ARG A 144 -2.04 32.64 36.03
N ALA A 145 -3.04 33.13 35.30
CA ALA A 145 -3.87 34.26 35.70
C ALA A 145 -4.63 33.97 36.99
N ALA A 146 -5.22 32.80 37.14
CA ALA A 146 -5.92 32.38 38.37
C ALA A 146 -4.97 32.26 39.58
N LYS A 147 -3.72 31.80 39.38
CA LYS A 147 -2.72 31.75 40.43
C LYS A 147 -2.26 33.15 40.85
N ALA A 148 -2.08 34.09 39.92
CA ALA A 148 -1.73 35.47 40.21
C ALA A 148 -2.82 36.16 41.03
N ALA A 149 -4.08 36.04 40.62
CA ALA A 149 -5.23 36.62 41.36
C ALA A 149 -5.41 36.04 42.78
N LYS A 150 -5.02 34.77 43.00
CA LYS A 150 -5.03 34.18 44.35
C LYS A 150 -3.89 34.69 45.22
N LYS A 151 -2.76 35.08 44.64
CA LYS A 151 -1.63 35.63 45.40
C LYS A 151 -1.91 37.05 45.85
N GLU A 152 -2.49 37.88 44.97
CA GLU A 152 -2.88 39.25 45.36
C GLU A 152 -3.88 39.32 46.51
N LYS A 153 -4.88 38.43 46.53
CA LYS A 153 -5.86 38.35 47.63
C LYS A 153 -5.27 37.89 48.98
N LYS A 154 -4.12 37.23 48.97
CA LYS A 154 -3.47 36.75 50.17
C LYS A 154 -2.55 37.80 50.77
N ASP A 155 -2.08 38.75 49.98
CA ASP A 155 -1.23 39.86 50.41
C ASP A 155 -2.06 41.07 50.89
N GLU A 156 -3.40 41.09 50.67
CA GLU A 156 -4.33 42.11 51.20
C GLU A 156 -4.94 41.74 52.56
N GLU A 157 -4.79 40.49 53.04
CA GLU A 157 -5.32 40.02 54.34
C GLU A 157 -4.26 40.00 55.47
N VAL A 158 -3.10 40.61 55.28
CA VAL A 158 -2.06 40.80 56.34
C VAL A 158 -1.96 42.31 56.60
#